data_3777bf51e06fceaee411be4a441c1da7
#
_entry.id   3777bf51e06fceaee411be4a441c1da7
#
_cell.length_a   1.000
_cell.length_b   1.000
_cell.length_c   1.000
_cell.angle_alpha   90.00
_cell.angle_beta   90.00
_cell.angle_gamma   90.00
#
_symmetry.space_group_name_H-M   'P 1'
#
loop_
_entity.id
_entity.type
_entity.pdbx_description
1 polymer ?
#
loop_
_entity_poly.entity_id
_entity_poly.type
_entity_poly.pdbx_seq_one_letter_code
_entity_poly.pdbx_strand_id
1 'polypeptide(L)'
;MTTPDASSSLVAVDGIHTYYGKSHILHGVSLTVGKGEVVGLLGRNGVGKSTTLKTIMGLVHPRQGSISLEGAAIAGLPSHKLAQRGIGYVPEDRRVFRLLTVMENLRTGLDRPGVSDQRKQELLDKVFAYFPVLGERRNQAGGTLSGGEQQMLAIARAMMLEPKIILLDEPTEGLMPRMVSQIRQIIDVLHQEGVAILLVEQNVPMTLEASQRVYIMEKGVVRHHAPASALRHDDAVIHQYLGV
;
A
#
# COMPACT_ATOMS: atom_id res chain seq x y z
N MET A 1 -21.14 15.51 1.90
CA MET A 1 -19.87 14.85 1.56
C MET A 1 -20.01 14.29 0.16
N THR A 2 -19.40 14.92 -0.85
CA THR A 2 -19.37 14.38 -2.23
C THR A 2 -18.35 13.28 -2.27
N THR A 3 -18.77 12.03 -2.45
CA THR A 3 -17.89 10.93 -2.86
C THR A 3 -17.23 11.32 -4.17
N PRO A 4 -15.89 11.18 -4.30
CA PRO A 4 -15.22 11.41 -5.58
C PRO A 4 -15.85 10.49 -6.63
N ASP A 5 -16.02 11.01 -7.85
CA ASP A 5 -16.65 10.30 -8.96
C ASP A 5 -15.94 8.94 -9.20
N ALA A 6 -16.64 7.84 -8.98
CA ALA A 6 -16.12 6.49 -9.13
C ALA A 6 -15.73 6.19 -10.59
N SER A 7 -16.21 6.99 -11.56
CA SER A 7 -15.99 6.75 -13.00
C SER A 7 -14.55 7.07 -13.45
N SER A 8 -13.79 7.88 -12.68
CA SER A 8 -12.40 8.27 -13.01
C SER A 8 -11.35 7.63 -12.07
N SER A 9 -11.77 6.82 -11.11
CA SER A 9 -10.87 6.21 -10.11
C SER A 9 -10.16 4.97 -10.65
N LEU A 10 -8.88 4.78 -10.26
CA LEU A 10 -8.15 3.55 -10.53
C LEU A 10 -8.71 2.38 -9.68
N VAL A 11 -8.87 2.62 -8.38
CA VAL A 11 -9.53 1.69 -7.45
C VAL A 11 -10.71 2.38 -6.81
N ALA A 12 -11.87 1.73 -6.82
CA ALA A 12 -13.04 2.15 -6.07
C ALA A 12 -13.49 1.02 -5.13
N VAL A 13 -13.69 1.38 -3.88
CA VAL A 13 -14.26 0.53 -2.83
C VAL A 13 -15.57 1.19 -2.41
N ASP A 14 -16.67 0.45 -2.48
CA ASP A 14 -18.00 0.97 -2.17
C ASP A 14 -18.73 0.07 -1.19
N GLY A 15 -19.00 0.62 0.00
CA GLY A 15 -19.84 0.04 1.04
C GLY A 15 -19.41 -1.35 1.49
N ILE A 16 -18.10 -1.68 1.55
CA ILE A 16 -17.67 -3.04 1.91
C ILE A 16 -17.92 -3.36 3.38
N HIS A 17 -18.53 -4.52 3.61
CA HIS A 17 -18.70 -5.14 4.93
C HIS A 17 -17.87 -6.41 5.01
N THR A 18 -16.86 -6.43 5.87
CA THR A 18 -15.90 -7.55 5.97
C THR A 18 -15.91 -8.14 7.37
N TYR A 19 -15.78 -9.48 7.43
CA TYR A 19 -15.89 -10.25 8.66
C TYR A 19 -14.74 -11.25 8.79
N TYR A 20 -14.28 -11.47 10.04
CA TYR A 20 -13.50 -12.66 10.42
C TYR A 20 -14.41 -13.56 11.27
N GLY A 21 -14.86 -14.67 10.68
CA GLY A 21 -15.87 -15.53 11.28
C GLY A 21 -17.17 -14.76 11.57
N LYS A 22 -17.49 -14.54 12.85
CA LYS A 22 -18.65 -13.76 13.30
C LYS A 22 -18.32 -12.30 13.61
N SER A 23 -17.04 -11.94 13.70
CA SER A 23 -16.62 -10.58 14.05
C SER A 23 -16.71 -9.66 12.83
N HIS A 24 -17.58 -8.68 12.88
CA HIS A 24 -17.76 -7.65 11.86
C HIS A 24 -16.67 -6.59 12.05
N ILE A 25 -15.80 -6.40 11.09
CA ILE A 25 -14.64 -5.51 11.17
C ILE A 25 -14.84 -4.24 10.33
N LEU A 26 -15.29 -4.39 9.08
CA LEU A 26 -15.56 -3.24 8.22
C LEU A 26 -17.07 -3.06 8.07
N HIS A 27 -17.53 -1.84 8.36
CA HIS A 27 -18.94 -1.47 8.48
C HIS A 27 -19.34 -0.48 7.37
N GLY A 28 -19.28 -0.91 6.10
CA GLY A 28 -19.64 -0.07 4.95
C GLY A 28 -18.52 0.91 4.58
N VAL A 29 -17.29 0.44 4.51
CA VAL A 29 -16.13 1.26 4.11
C VAL A 29 -16.21 1.59 2.63
N SER A 30 -16.11 2.90 2.32
CA SER A 30 -16.01 3.42 0.95
C SER A 30 -14.80 4.33 0.84
N LEU A 31 -13.99 4.12 -0.20
CA LEU A 31 -12.85 4.97 -0.57
C LEU A 31 -12.51 4.80 -2.06
N THR A 32 -11.81 5.78 -2.60
CA THR A 32 -11.31 5.71 -3.98
C THR A 32 -9.83 6.07 -4.04
N VAL A 33 -9.12 5.57 -5.05
CA VAL A 33 -7.75 5.98 -5.38
C VAL A 33 -7.72 6.29 -6.87
N GLY A 34 -7.26 7.49 -7.23
CA GLY A 34 -7.05 7.93 -8.61
C GLY A 34 -5.80 7.30 -9.25
N LYS A 35 -5.67 7.43 -10.58
CA LYS A 35 -4.42 7.04 -11.29
C LYS A 35 -3.28 7.94 -10.84
N GLY A 36 -2.14 7.33 -10.50
CA GLY A 36 -0.96 8.04 -10.04
C GLY A 36 -1.16 8.83 -8.73
N GLU A 37 -2.21 8.59 -7.98
CA GLU A 37 -2.53 9.30 -6.75
C GLU A 37 -1.99 8.56 -5.53
N VAL A 38 -1.47 9.31 -4.55
CA VAL A 38 -1.17 8.78 -3.21
C VAL A 38 -2.30 9.16 -2.26
N VAL A 39 -3.01 8.16 -1.76
CA VAL A 39 -4.11 8.31 -0.81
C VAL A 39 -3.71 7.71 0.53
N GLY A 40 -3.84 8.48 1.61
CA GLY A 40 -3.64 8.01 2.97
C GLY A 40 -4.92 7.41 3.57
N LEU A 41 -4.77 6.36 4.35
CA LEU A 41 -5.82 5.82 5.23
C LEU A 41 -5.28 5.81 6.66
N LEU A 42 -5.61 6.83 7.42
CA LEU A 42 -5.21 7.02 8.81
C LEU A 42 -6.21 6.40 9.78
N GLY A 43 -5.73 6.01 10.94
CA GLY A 43 -6.54 5.52 12.05
C GLY A 43 -5.70 4.79 13.09
N ARG A 44 -6.25 4.62 14.27
CA ARG A 44 -5.62 3.88 15.37
C ARG A 44 -5.47 2.39 15.04
N ASN A 45 -4.71 1.67 15.88
CA ASN A 45 -4.61 0.21 15.74
C ASN A 45 -5.96 -0.47 15.97
N GLY A 46 -6.22 -1.52 15.16
CA GLY A 46 -7.44 -2.33 15.28
C GLY A 46 -8.70 -1.71 14.66
N VAL A 47 -8.64 -0.52 14.04
CA VAL A 47 -9.84 0.12 13.44
C VAL A 47 -10.26 -0.46 12.08
N GLY A 48 -9.47 -1.39 11.49
CA GLY A 48 -9.81 -2.06 10.24
C GLY A 48 -8.96 -1.66 9.02
N LYS A 49 -7.91 -0.85 9.17
CA LYS A 49 -7.05 -0.40 8.07
C LYS A 49 -6.45 -1.55 7.25
N SER A 50 -5.69 -2.43 7.90
CA SER A 50 -5.09 -3.62 7.24
C SER A 50 -6.15 -4.58 6.70
N THR A 51 -7.33 -4.66 7.36
CA THR A 51 -8.47 -5.44 6.84
C THR A 51 -8.99 -4.87 5.53
N THR A 52 -9.01 -3.54 5.39
CA THR A 52 -9.39 -2.87 4.13
C THR A 52 -8.42 -3.27 3.00
N LEU A 53 -7.10 -3.19 3.23
CA LEU A 53 -6.11 -3.62 2.23
C LEU A 53 -6.24 -5.11 1.89
N LYS A 54 -6.38 -5.97 2.92
CA LYS A 54 -6.57 -7.42 2.73
C LYS A 54 -7.83 -7.72 1.95
N THR A 55 -8.90 -6.93 2.13
CA THR A 55 -10.16 -7.10 1.38
C THR A 55 -9.98 -6.67 -0.08
N ILE A 56 -9.29 -5.55 -0.35
CA ILE A 56 -8.96 -5.13 -1.73
C ILE A 56 -8.08 -6.19 -2.41
N MET A 57 -7.12 -6.79 -1.69
CA MET A 57 -6.20 -7.81 -2.21
C MET A 57 -6.83 -9.21 -2.31
N GLY A 58 -8.13 -9.36 -2.02
CA GLY A 58 -8.83 -10.65 -2.11
C GLY A 58 -8.37 -11.71 -1.10
N LEU A 59 -7.64 -11.30 -0.04
CA LEU A 59 -7.22 -12.16 1.06
C LEU A 59 -8.35 -12.42 2.06
N VAL A 60 -9.29 -11.48 2.14
CA VAL A 60 -10.55 -11.61 2.88
C VAL A 60 -11.66 -11.15 1.97
N HIS A 61 -12.76 -11.90 1.89
CA HIS A 61 -13.86 -11.53 1.00
C HIS A 61 -14.89 -10.67 1.74
N PRO A 62 -15.34 -9.53 1.15
CA PRO A 62 -16.44 -8.76 1.70
C PRO A 62 -17.74 -9.54 1.56
N ARG A 63 -18.64 -9.45 2.54
CA ARG A 63 -19.98 -10.03 2.45
C ARG A 63 -20.97 -9.13 1.71
N GLN A 64 -20.70 -7.82 1.71
CA GLN A 64 -21.50 -6.79 1.04
C GLN A 64 -20.59 -5.72 0.49
N GLY A 65 -21.08 -4.93 -0.44
CA GLY A 65 -20.35 -3.88 -1.12
C GLY A 65 -19.63 -4.38 -2.37
N SER A 66 -18.89 -3.48 -3.00
CA SER A 66 -18.18 -3.77 -4.24
C SER A 66 -16.77 -3.20 -4.23
N ILE A 67 -15.88 -3.81 -5.03
CA ILE A 67 -14.53 -3.33 -5.28
C ILE A 67 -14.26 -3.41 -6.77
N SER A 68 -13.77 -2.33 -7.35
CA SER A 68 -13.40 -2.29 -8.77
C SER A 68 -11.98 -1.75 -8.97
N LEU A 69 -11.34 -2.22 -10.04
CA LEU A 69 -10.07 -1.73 -10.58
C LEU A 69 -10.32 -1.28 -12.02
N GLU A 70 -10.08 -0.03 -12.33
CA GLU A 70 -10.34 0.57 -13.66
C GLU A 70 -11.80 0.29 -14.14
N GLY A 71 -12.76 0.39 -13.22
CA GLY A 71 -14.18 0.11 -13.48
C GLY A 71 -14.57 -1.38 -13.55
N ALA A 72 -13.60 -2.29 -13.62
CA ALA A 72 -13.87 -3.73 -13.64
C ALA A 72 -14.00 -4.28 -12.21
N ALA A 73 -15.07 -5.04 -11.92
CA ALA A 73 -15.24 -5.67 -10.62
C ALA A 73 -14.11 -6.67 -10.31
N ILE A 74 -13.56 -6.57 -9.11
CA ILE A 74 -12.47 -7.43 -8.64
C ILE A 74 -12.78 -8.17 -7.34
N ALA A 75 -13.88 -7.86 -6.69
CA ALA A 75 -14.31 -8.57 -5.47
C ALA A 75 -14.42 -10.08 -5.73
N GLY A 76 -13.88 -10.88 -4.81
CA GLY A 76 -13.89 -12.35 -4.94
C GLY A 76 -12.81 -12.94 -5.86
N LEU A 77 -12.01 -12.15 -6.55
CA LEU A 77 -10.86 -12.66 -7.28
C LEU A 77 -9.74 -13.06 -6.31
N PRO A 78 -9.03 -14.17 -6.59
CA PRO A 78 -7.90 -14.58 -5.77
C PRO A 78 -6.70 -13.61 -5.95
N SER A 79 -5.89 -13.43 -4.89
CA SER A 79 -4.80 -12.45 -4.82
C SER A 79 -3.81 -12.50 -5.99
N HIS A 80 -3.48 -13.71 -6.49
CA HIS A 80 -2.58 -13.84 -7.64
C HIS A 80 -3.16 -13.24 -8.93
N LYS A 81 -4.49 -13.30 -9.14
CA LYS A 81 -5.16 -12.63 -10.26
C LYS A 81 -5.16 -11.12 -10.12
N LEU A 82 -5.26 -10.61 -8.88
CA LEU A 82 -5.17 -9.18 -8.59
C LEU A 82 -3.74 -8.65 -8.81
N ALA A 83 -2.72 -9.40 -8.40
CA ALA A 83 -1.34 -9.09 -8.70
C ALA A 83 -1.06 -9.03 -10.22
N GLN A 84 -1.60 -9.98 -10.99
CA GLN A 84 -1.51 -9.96 -12.47
C GLN A 84 -2.23 -8.77 -13.12
N ARG A 85 -3.22 -8.17 -12.44
CA ARG A 85 -3.92 -6.96 -12.90
C ARG A 85 -3.22 -5.67 -12.50
N GLY A 86 -2.10 -5.76 -11.78
CA GLY A 86 -1.26 -4.63 -11.39
C GLY A 86 -1.52 -4.10 -9.99
N ILE A 87 -2.02 -4.91 -9.05
CA ILE A 87 -2.11 -4.54 -7.63
C ILE A 87 -0.90 -5.15 -6.89
N GLY A 88 0.02 -4.30 -6.44
CA GLY A 88 1.08 -4.67 -5.50
C GLY A 88 0.60 -4.57 -4.06
N TYR A 89 1.08 -5.44 -3.18
CA TYR A 89 0.76 -5.39 -1.74
C TYR A 89 2.01 -5.61 -0.90
N VAL A 90 2.26 -4.69 0.00
CA VAL A 90 3.34 -4.75 1.00
C VAL A 90 2.68 -4.80 2.38
N PRO A 91 2.63 -5.96 3.03
CA PRO A 91 2.02 -6.10 4.34
C PRO A 91 2.94 -5.58 5.45
N GLU A 92 2.38 -5.25 6.61
CA GLU A 92 3.05 -4.79 7.83
C GLU A 92 4.22 -5.70 8.24
N ASP A 93 4.05 -7.03 8.17
CA ASP A 93 5.05 -8.03 8.50
C ASP A 93 6.12 -8.24 7.40
N ARG A 94 6.15 -7.35 6.37
CA ARG A 94 7.11 -7.30 5.24
C ARG A 94 7.13 -8.54 4.36
N ARG A 95 6.97 -9.74 4.91
CA ARG A 95 6.97 -11.07 4.25
C ARG A 95 8.12 -11.28 3.27
N VAL A 96 9.33 -10.86 3.67
CA VAL A 96 10.53 -11.21 2.89
C VAL A 96 10.82 -12.70 3.02
N PHE A 97 11.30 -13.31 1.95
CA PHE A 97 11.78 -14.69 1.98
C PHE A 97 13.14 -14.72 2.67
N ARG A 98 13.14 -15.05 3.94
CA ARG A 98 14.29 -14.87 4.85
C ARG A 98 15.53 -15.66 4.44
N LEU A 99 15.35 -16.85 3.86
CA LEU A 99 16.43 -17.73 3.42
C LEU A 99 16.95 -17.39 2.02
N LEU A 100 16.16 -16.69 1.22
CA LEU A 100 16.56 -16.23 -0.10
C LEU A 100 17.40 -14.97 0.01
N THR A 101 18.36 -14.81 -0.90
CA THR A 101 19.14 -13.57 -1.07
C THR A 101 18.23 -12.41 -1.47
N VAL A 102 18.72 -11.17 -1.38
CA VAL A 102 18.05 -9.98 -1.90
C VAL A 102 17.71 -10.19 -3.39
N MET A 103 18.68 -10.63 -4.20
CA MET A 103 18.45 -10.88 -5.63
C MET A 103 17.35 -11.92 -5.87
N GLU A 104 17.37 -13.04 -5.17
CA GLU A 104 16.36 -14.10 -5.30
C GLU A 104 14.97 -13.60 -4.85
N ASN A 105 14.89 -12.80 -3.78
CA ASN A 105 13.65 -12.13 -3.39
C ASN A 105 13.08 -11.27 -4.52
N LEU A 106 13.91 -10.45 -5.17
CA LEU A 106 13.46 -9.60 -6.28
C LEU A 106 13.01 -10.44 -7.48
N ARG A 107 13.74 -11.52 -7.80
CA ARG A 107 13.39 -12.45 -8.89
C ARG A 107 12.03 -13.10 -8.74
N THR A 108 11.52 -13.29 -7.52
CA THR A 108 10.16 -13.85 -7.32
C THR A 108 9.05 -13.02 -8.00
N GLY A 109 9.26 -11.71 -8.20
CA GLY A 109 8.35 -10.83 -8.94
C GLY A 109 8.66 -10.76 -10.45
N LEU A 110 9.91 -11.05 -10.83
CA LEU A 110 10.39 -10.96 -12.22
C LEU A 110 10.14 -12.22 -13.04
N ASP A 111 10.27 -13.40 -12.41
CA ASP A 111 10.22 -14.69 -13.10
C ASP A 111 8.77 -15.11 -13.39
N ARG A 112 8.13 -14.32 -14.26
CA ARG A 112 6.76 -14.51 -14.73
C ARG A 112 6.75 -14.62 -16.27
N PRO A 113 5.79 -15.36 -16.85
CA PRO A 113 5.68 -15.48 -18.30
C PRO A 113 5.54 -14.11 -18.98
N GLY A 114 6.22 -13.92 -20.11
CA GLY A 114 6.12 -12.73 -20.95
C GLY A 114 7.06 -11.58 -20.59
N VAL A 115 7.88 -11.71 -19.56
CA VAL A 115 8.93 -10.70 -19.22
C VAL A 115 10.25 -11.13 -19.85
N SER A 116 10.78 -10.34 -20.79
CA SER A 116 12.08 -10.59 -21.42
C SER A 116 13.23 -10.38 -20.45
N ASP A 117 14.36 -11.03 -20.69
CA ASP A 117 15.55 -10.88 -19.84
C ASP A 117 16.07 -9.43 -19.84
N GLN A 118 15.96 -8.73 -20.97
CA GLN A 118 16.26 -7.31 -21.04
C GLN A 118 15.37 -6.52 -20.08
N ARG A 119 14.04 -6.77 -20.08
CA ARG A 119 13.11 -6.06 -19.18
C ARG A 119 13.38 -6.38 -17.71
N LYS A 120 13.73 -7.63 -17.40
CA LYS A 120 14.14 -8.02 -16.04
C LYS A 120 15.36 -7.22 -15.57
N GLN A 121 16.37 -7.05 -16.44
CA GLN A 121 17.56 -6.28 -16.11
C GLN A 121 17.24 -4.80 -15.90
N GLU A 122 16.44 -4.19 -16.78
CA GLU A 122 15.99 -2.79 -16.62
C GLU A 122 15.30 -2.56 -15.29
N LEU A 123 14.42 -3.49 -14.88
CA LEU A 123 13.70 -3.39 -13.61
C LEU A 123 14.63 -3.55 -12.40
N LEU A 124 15.62 -4.44 -12.48
CA LEU A 124 16.64 -4.60 -11.43
C LEU A 124 17.51 -3.35 -11.30
N ASP A 125 17.98 -2.81 -12.42
CA ASP A 125 18.81 -1.60 -12.44
C ASP A 125 18.05 -0.42 -11.85
N LYS A 126 16.76 -0.27 -12.19
CA LYS A 126 15.86 0.73 -11.65
C LYS A 126 15.70 0.59 -10.13
N VAL A 127 15.42 -0.61 -9.65
CA VAL A 127 15.27 -0.87 -8.21
C VAL A 127 16.56 -0.61 -7.46
N PHE A 128 17.72 -1.01 -7.99
CA PHE A 128 19.01 -0.74 -7.34
C PHE A 128 19.39 0.75 -7.36
N ALA A 129 18.91 1.51 -8.35
CA ALA A 129 19.05 2.97 -8.34
C ALA A 129 18.22 3.62 -7.20
N TYR A 130 17.01 3.09 -6.93
CA TYR A 130 16.16 3.59 -5.82
C TYR A 130 16.59 3.10 -4.45
N PHE A 131 17.14 1.89 -4.39
CA PHE A 131 17.59 1.22 -3.17
C PHE A 131 19.05 0.77 -3.29
N PRO A 132 20.03 1.70 -3.29
CA PRO A 132 21.45 1.33 -3.48
C PRO A 132 21.94 0.28 -2.48
N VAL A 133 21.46 0.34 -1.24
CA VAL A 133 21.76 -0.64 -0.18
C VAL A 133 21.38 -2.07 -0.56
N LEU A 134 20.30 -2.26 -1.32
CA LEU A 134 19.89 -3.58 -1.81
C LEU A 134 20.84 -4.07 -2.91
N GLY A 135 21.36 -3.18 -3.75
CA GLY A 135 22.36 -3.48 -4.76
C GLY A 135 23.69 -3.93 -4.14
N GLU A 136 24.16 -3.23 -3.09
CA GLU A 136 25.36 -3.58 -2.33
C GLU A 136 25.23 -4.95 -1.65
N ARG A 137 24.02 -5.28 -1.18
CA ARG A 137 23.69 -6.50 -0.42
C ARG A 137 22.99 -7.58 -1.24
N ARG A 138 23.05 -7.52 -2.58
CA ARG A 138 22.28 -8.40 -3.48
C ARG A 138 22.44 -9.90 -3.22
N ASN A 139 23.58 -10.33 -2.69
CA ASN A 139 23.88 -11.72 -2.35
C ASN A 139 23.64 -12.07 -0.88
N GLN A 140 23.21 -11.10 -0.06
CA GLN A 140 22.93 -11.29 1.37
C GLN A 140 21.54 -11.90 1.54
N ALA A 141 21.38 -12.83 2.50
CA ALA A 141 20.09 -13.42 2.84
C ALA A 141 19.13 -12.36 3.41
N GLY A 142 17.90 -12.30 2.90
CA GLY A 142 16.91 -11.29 3.28
C GLY A 142 16.60 -11.25 4.78
N GLY A 143 16.70 -12.40 5.45
CA GLY A 143 16.46 -12.50 6.89
C GLY A 143 17.55 -11.86 7.76
N THR A 144 18.72 -11.53 7.20
CA THR A 144 19.85 -10.90 7.91
C THR A 144 19.92 -9.39 7.71
N LEU A 145 19.03 -8.83 6.89
CA LEU A 145 18.86 -7.40 6.71
C LEU A 145 18.25 -6.75 7.96
N SER A 146 18.57 -5.48 8.18
CA SER A 146 17.88 -4.67 9.20
C SER A 146 16.38 -4.53 8.88
N GLY A 147 15.57 -4.17 9.87
CA GLY A 147 14.13 -3.99 9.67
C GLY A 147 13.77 -3.01 8.55
N GLY A 148 14.50 -1.89 8.45
CA GLY A 148 14.31 -0.92 7.37
C GLY A 148 14.73 -1.44 6.00
N GLU A 149 15.85 -2.17 5.91
CA GLU A 149 16.29 -2.80 4.65
C GLU A 149 15.32 -3.91 4.20
N GLN A 150 14.74 -4.67 5.15
CA GLN A 150 13.68 -5.63 4.83
C GLN A 150 12.42 -4.94 4.30
N GLN A 151 12.07 -3.76 4.84
CA GLN A 151 10.96 -2.97 4.33
C GLN A 151 11.23 -2.46 2.91
N MET A 152 12.44 -1.96 2.66
CA MET A 152 12.87 -1.59 1.30
C MET A 152 12.80 -2.78 0.34
N LEU A 153 13.26 -3.96 0.76
CA LEU A 153 13.20 -5.18 -0.05
C LEU A 153 11.75 -5.60 -0.35
N ALA A 154 10.82 -5.46 0.62
CA ALA A 154 9.41 -5.76 0.42
C ALA A 154 8.77 -4.82 -0.61
N ILE A 155 9.05 -3.50 -0.53
CA ILE A 155 8.58 -2.52 -1.50
C ILE A 155 9.21 -2.79 -2.88
N ALA A 156 10.53 -2.97 -2.95
CA ALA A 156 11.26 -3.28 -4.17
C ALA A 156 10.70 -4.52 -4.88
N ARG A 157 10.37 -5.57 -4.12
CA ARG A 157 9.75 -6.78 -4.66
C ARG A 157 8.37 -6.53 -5.26
N ALA A 158 7.57 -5.67 -4.63
CA ALA A 158 6.27 -5.27 -5.19
C ALA A 158 6.44 -4.48 -6.50
N MET A 159 7.47 -3.65 -6.61
CA MET A 159 7.81 -2.89 -7.83
C MET A 159 8.18 -3.79 -9.01
N MET A 160 8.76 -4.98 -8.76
CA MET A 160 9.10 -5.95 -9.82
C MET A 160 7.87 -6.43 -10.61
N LEU A 161 6.67 -6.26 -10.07
CA LEU A 161 5.40 -6.58 -10.75
C LEU A 161 4.94 -5.50 -11.72
N GLU A 162 5.62 -4.35 -11.78
CA GLU A 162 5.19 -3.14 -12.52
C GLU A 162 3.74 -2.76 -12.18
N PRO A 163 3.44 -2.51 -10.90
CA PRO A 163 2.09 -2.33 -10.45
C PRO A 163 1.50 -0.99 -10.89
N LYS A 164 0.18 -0.98 -11.15
CA LYS A 164 -0.60 0.25 -11.34
C LYS A 164 -0.86 0.95 -10.01
N ILE A 165 -0.99 0.15 -8.96
CA ILE A 165 -1.18 0.61 -7.58
C ILE A 165 -0.40 -0.30 -6.62
N ILE A 166 0.19 0.31 -5.59
CA ILE A 166 0.78 -0.40 -4.45
C ILE A 166 -0.04 -0.09 -3.20
N LEU A 167 -0.46 -1.15 -2.51
CA LEU A 167 -1.08 -1.09 -1.19
C LEU A 167 0.03 -1.25 -0.15
N LEU A 168 0.28 -0.22 0.67
CA LEU A 168 1.29 -0.21 1.72
C LEU A 168 0.61 -0.26 3.10
N ASP A 169 0.90 -1.31 3.86
CA ASP A 169 0.30 -1.55 5.18
C ASP A 169 1.33 -1.21 6.28
N GLU A 170 1.20 -0.06 6.91
CA GLU A 170 2.04 0.50 7.97
C GLU A 170 3.56 0.39 7.67
N PRO A 171 4.01 0.89 6.50
CA PRO A 171 5.38 0.67 6.04
C PRO A 171 6.45 1.31 6.92
N THR A 172 6.08 2.24 7.82
CA THR A 172 7.04 2.94 8.70
C THR A 172 7.01 2.44 10.14
N GLU A 173 6.14 1.46 10.48
CA GLU A 173 6.02 0.99 11.86
C GLU A 173 7.32 0.38 12.39
N GLY A 174 7.71 0.81 13.59
CA GLY A 174 8.91 0.33 14.27
C GLY A 174 10.23 0.71 13.61
N LEU A 175 10.24 1.65 12.67
CA LEU A 175 11.43 2.13 11.99
C LEU A 175 12.01 3.38 12.66
N MET A 176 13.34 3.52 12.58
CA MET A 176 14.03 4.74 12.99
C MET A 176 13.65 5.92 12.06
N PRO A 177 13.67 7.19 12.56
CA PRO A 177 13.27 8.37 11.77
C PRO A 177 13.96 8.49 10.40
N ARG A 178 15.24 8.15 10.32
CA ARG A 178 15.99 8.13 9.05
C ARG A 178 15.38 7.18 8.03
N MET A 179 14.91 6.00 8.47
CA MET A 179 14.30 5.01 7.58
C MET A 179 12.90 5.46 7.14
N VAL A 180 12.14 6.09 8.04
CA VAL A 180 10.84 6.71 7.70
C VAL A 180 11.02 7.72 6.57
N SER A 181 12.03 8.61 6.67
CA SER A 181 12.33 9.59 5.62
C SER A 181 12.70 8.93 4.29
N GLN A 182 13.44 7.81 4.32
CA GLN A 182 13.78 7.06 3.11
C GLN A 182 12.54 6.41 2.48
N ILE A 183 11.66 5.80 3.27
CA ILE A 183 10.41 5.23 2.77
C ILE A 183 9.54 6.32 2.14
N ARG A 184 9.45 7.50 2.77
CA ARG A 184 8.72 8.63 2.19
C ARG A 184 9.29 9.05 0.83
N GLN A 185 10.63 9.17 0.71
CA GLN A 185 11.27 9.48 -0.58
C GLN A 185 10.93 8.45 -1.67
N ILE A 186 10.86 7.16 -1.31
CA ILE A 186 10.48 6.11 -2.25
C ILE A 186 9.00 6.26 -2.68
N ILE A 187 8.11 6.64 -1.77
CA ILE A 187 6.70 6.94 -2.11
C ILE A 187 6.64 8.11 -3.09
N ASP A 188 7.43 9.18 -2.86
CA ASP A 188 7.51 10.32 -3.76
C ASP A 188 8.00 9.92 -5.16
N VAL A 189 9.03 9.08 -5.24
CA VAL A 189 9.56 8.57 -6.53
C VAL A 189 8.51 7.74 -7.27
N LEU A 190 7.83 6.81 -6.58
CA LEU A 190 6.79 5.98 -7.18
C LEU A 190 5.61 6.82 -7.68
N HIS A 191 5.22 7.85 -6.92
CA HIS A 191 4.20 8.81 -7.34
C HIS A 191 4.59 9.56 -8.61
N GLN A 192 5.85 10.06 -8.68
CA GLN A 192 6.37 10.74 -9.88
C GLN A 192 6.39 9.84 -11.12
N GLU A 193 6.53 8.53 -10.94
CA GLU A 193 6.42 7.52 -11.99
C GLU A 193 4.98 7.18 -12.39
N GLY A 194 4.00 7.79 -11.74
CA GLY A 194 2.59 7.56 -12.02
C GLY A 194 2.01 6.30 -11.35
N VAL A 195 2.73 5.68 -10.42
CA VAL A 195 2.21 4.57 -9.62
C VAL A 195 1.25 5.11 -8.56
N ALA A 196 0.01 4.62 -8.54
CA ALA A 196 -0.92 4.96 -7.47
C ALA A 196 -0.53 4.25 -6.16
N ILE A 197 -0.82 4.86 -5.01
CA ILE A 197 -0.49 4.29 -3.71
C ILE A 197 -1.68 4.47 -2.76
N LEU A 198 -2.09 3.39 -2.12
CA LEU A 198 -2.94 3.44 -0.93
C LEU A 198 -2.06 3.15 0.29
N LEU A 199 -1.77 4.21 1.04
CA LEU A 199 -0.89 4.20 2.20
C LEU A 199 -1.70 4.12 3.48
N VAL A 200 -1.64 2.98 4.15
CA VAL A 200 -2.22 2.78 5.48
C VAL A 200 -1.16 3.09 6.53
N GLU A 201 -1.47 3.96 7.48
CA GLU A 201 -0.52 4.42 8.49
C GLU A 201 -1.20 4.88 9.78
N GLN A 202 -0.38 4.99 10.85
CA GLN A 202 -0.70 5.70 12.07
C GLN A 202 0.13 6.99 12.21
N ASN A 203 1.26 7.07 11.48
CA ASN A 203 2.14 8.22 11.48
C ASN A 203 1.48 9.37 10.71
N VAL A 204 0.79 10.25 11.43
CA VAL A 204 0.03 11.36 10.85
C VAL A 204 0.91 12.31 10.05
N PRO A 205 2.04 12.85 10.58
CA PRO A 205 2.89 13.75 9.83
C PRO A 205 3.37 13.13 8.51
N MET A 206 3.89 11.91 8.55
CA MET A 206 4.40 11.20 7.38
C MET A 206 3.30 11.01 6.32
N THR A 207 2.10 10.59 6.73
CA THR A 207 0.99 10.37 5.82
C THR A 207 0.51 11.67 5.16
N LEU A 208 0.38 12.74 5.94
CA LEU A 208 -0.03 14.05 5.42
C LEU A 208 1.02 14.63 4.46
N GLU A 209 2.30 14.37 4.67
CA GLU A 209 3.37 14.79 3.76
C GLU A 209 3.37 14.00 2.45
N ALA A 210 3.13 12.69 2.50
CA ALA A 210 3.22 11.80 1.36
C ALA A 210 1.95 11.79 0.48
N SER A 211 0.78 12.16 1.02
CA SER A 211 -0.51 11.97 0.36
C SER A 211 -1.11 13.26 -0.20
N GLN A 212 -1.90 13.15 -1.28
CA GLN A 212 -2.70 14.26 -1.79
C GLN A 212 -3.99 14.43 -0.98
N ARG A 213 -4.62 13.34 -0.54
CA ARG A 213 -5.81 13.32 0.32
C ARG A 213 -5.77 12.14 1.27
N VAL A 214 -6.55 12.24 2.31
CA VAL A 214 -6.54 11.27 3.41
C VAL A 214 -7.96 10.93 3.83
N TYR A 215 -8.20 9.64 4.04
CA TYR A 215 -9.34 9.11 4.76
C TYR A 215 -8.94 8.83 6.21
N ILE A 216 -9.82 9.15 7.16
CA ILE A 216 -9.62 8.81 8.58
C ILE A 216 -10.64 7.75 8.96
N MET A 217 -10.14 6.62 9.48
CA MET A 217 -10.92 5.46 9.85
C MET A 217 -11.05 5.32 11.37
N GLU A 218 -12.25 5.05 11.84
CA GLU A 218 -12.53 4.72 13.23
C GLU A 218 -13.55 3.58 13.30
N LYS A 219 -13.28 2.57 14.13
CA LYS A 219 -14.20 1.44 14.41
C LYS A 219 -14.85 0.83 13.14
N GLY A 220 -14.03 0.59 12.12
CA GLY A 220 -14.46 -0.05 10.88
C GLY A 220 -15.23 0.85 9.91
N VAL A 221 -15.25 2.16 10.12
CA VAL A 221 -15.96 3.13 9.28
C VAL A 221 -15.03 4.27 8.90
N VAL A 222 -15.12 4.76 7.67
CA VAL A 222 -14.50 6.03 7.26
C VAL A 222 -15.32 7.17 7.87
N ARG A 223 -14.72 7.95 8.76
CA ARG A 223 -15.36 9.05 9.48
C ARG A 223 -15.10 10.40 8.86
N HIS A 224 -13.93 10.57 8.26
CA HIS A 224 -13.55 11.85 7.67
C HIS A 224 -12.74 11.61 6.38
N HIS A 225 -12.82 12.56 5.48
CA HIS A 225 -12.05 12.56 4.23
C HIS A 225 -11.80 14.01 3.82
N ALA A 226 -10.53 14.35 3.58
CA ALA A 226 -10.15 15.67 3.14
C ALA A 226 -8.81 15.66 2.35
N PRO A 227 -8.50 16.72 1.60
CA PRO A 227 -7.16 16.96 1.10
C PRO A 227 -6.14 16.98 2.25
N ALA A 228 -4.97 16.39 2.05
CA ALA A 228 -3.92 16.35 3.08
C ALA A 228 -3.48 17.77 3.48
N SER A 229 -3.46 18.70 2.53
CA SER A 229 -3.16 20.12 2.79
C SER A 229 -4.13 20.77 3.77
N ALA A 230 -5.41 20.43 3.74
CA ALA A 230 -6.40 20.95 4.68
C ALA A 230 -6.19 20.35 6.08
N LEU A 231 -5.96 19.03 6.16
CA LEU A 231 -5.76 18.34 7.44
C LEU A 231 -4.50 18.78 8.17
N ARG A 232 -3.45 19.24 7.47
CA ARG A 232 -2.22 19.76 8.13
C ARG A 232 -2.46 20.95 9.05
N HIS A 233 -3.59 21.64 8.88
CA HIS A 233 -3.97 22.83 9.64
C HIS A 233 -5.24 22.61 10.47
N ASP A 234 -5.73 21.39 10.57
CA ASP A 234 -6.95 21.02 11.29
C ASP A 234 -6.65 20.10 12.47
N ASP A 235 -5.98 20.67 13.49
CA ASP A 235 -5.63 19.96 14.72
C ASP A 235 -6.88 19.40 15.44
N ALA A 236 -8.04 20.06 15.29
CA ALA A 236 -9.28 19.61 15.90
C ALA A 236 -9.72 18.25 15.34
N VAL A 237 -9.70 18.06 14.04
CA VAL A 237 -10.01 16.78 13.37
C VAL A 237 -8.98 15.71 13.74
N ILE A 238 -7.69 16.06 13.69
CA ILE A 238 -6.60 15.15 14.03
C ILE A 238 -6.74 14.67 15.47
N HIS A 239 -6.92 15.58 16.43
CA HIS A 239 -7.10 15.24 17.83
C HIS A 239 -8.39 14.41 18.07
N GLN A 240 -9.50 14.79 17.43
CA GLN A 240 -10.80 14.11 17.58
C GLN A 240 -10.72 12.62 17.19
N TYR A 241 -10.11 12.29 16.05
CA TYR A 241 -10.15 10.94 15.48
C TYR A 241 -8.89 10.12 15.75
N LEU A 242 -7.73 10.78 15.90
CA LEU A 242 -6.43 10.11 16.04
C LEU A 242 -5.86 10.25 17.45
N GLY A 243 -6.27 11.30 18.20
CA GLY A 243 -5.88 11.51 19.59
C GLY A 243 -4.42 11.93 19.78
N VAL A 244 -3.87 12.61 18.77
CA VAL A 244 -2.50 13.16 18.76
C VAL A 244 -2.55 14.63 18.43
#